data_caf31d056cb5d84dd1ac833421efb385
#
_entry.id   caf31d056cb5d84dd1ac833421efb385
#
_cell.length_a   1.000
_cell.length_b   1.000
_cell.length_c   1.000
_cell.angle_alpha   90.00
_cell.angle_beta   90.00
_cell.angle_gamma   90.00
#
_symmetry.space_group_name_H-M   'P 1'
#
loop_
_entity.id
_entity.type
_entity.pdbx_description
1 polymer ?
#
loop_
_entity_poly.entity_id
_entity_poly.type
_entity_poly.pdbx_seq_one_letter_code
_entity_poly.pdbx_strand_id
1 'polypeptide(L)'
;MTDFSSRIEQVSISGIREVFEAAGEDAINLGLGQPDFPTPEHVREAAIDAIDDGHADAYTSNKGTASLREAISQKYERDGDLSVDPENVIATAGGSEALHIALEAHVDQGDEVIYPDPGFVSYEALTHIAGGKPKPVALREDLTMDPATVEENITDDTAVFVVNSPANPTGAVQSPEDMREFARIADEHDVLCLSDEVYEQIVFEGEHRSPLEFAETDNVAVVGACSKTYSMTGWRLGWITSGNRRIERMLRAHQYGQACATAASQYAAEAALSGPQDRVTEMVTAFEERRDILLDGLEDIGLDCPTPKGAFYAMPAVPEGWVDEVIDRGVVVVPGDAFGAHGEGYARISYAVGVETLKEALEIMDDATAAIR
;
A
#
# COMPACT_ATOMS: atom_id res chain seq x y z
N MET A 1 10.20 -31.70 -21.47
CA MET A 1 9.95 -30.24 -21.47
C MET A 1 10.32 -29.77 -20.07
N THR A 2 11.11 -28.72 -19.96
CA THR A 2 11.34 -28.08 -18.66
C THR A 2 10.10 -27.25 -18.37
N ASP A 3 9.37 -27.63 -17.34
CA ASP A 3 8.24 -26.84 -16.85
C ASP A 3 8.74 -25.51 -16.29
N PHE A 4 7.86 -24.53 -16.16
CA PHE A 4 8.18 -23.25 -15.56
C PHE A 4 8.52 -23.42 -14.05
N SER A 5 8.99 -22.35 -13.41
CA SER A 5 9.21 -22.38 -11.96
C SER A 5 7.89 -22.61 -11.21
N SER A 6 7.84 -23.61 -10.34
CA SER A 6 6.66 -23.94 -9.56
C SER A 6 6.17 -22.77 -8.68
N ARG A 7 7.05 -21.85 -8.31
CA ARG A 7 6.71 -20.62 -7.58
C ARG A 7 5.86 -19.69 -8.43
N ILE A 8 6.18 -19.55 -9.71
CA ILE A 8 5.45 -18.68 -10.65
C ILE A 8 4.12 -19.31 -11.07
N GLU A 9 4.06 -20.64 -11.18
CA GLU A 9 2.81 -21.35 -11.47
C GLU A 9 1.72 -21.17 -10.38
N GLN A 10 2.11 -20.76 -9.17
CA GLN A 10 1.20 -20.46 -8.06
C GLN A 10 0.70 -19.01 -8.09
N VAL A 11 1.29 -18.13 -8.90
CA VAL A 11 0.92 -16.72 -8.99
C VAL A 11 -0.08 -16.53 -10.12
N SER A 12 -1.31 -16.16 -9.78
CA SER A 12 -2.34 -15.78 -10.76
C SER A 12 -2.14 -14.35 -11.28
N ILE A 13 -2.71 -14.05 -12.44
CA ILE A 13 -2.85 -12.67 -12.90
C ILE A 13 -3.83 -11.97 -11.92
N SER A 14 -3.49 -10.73 -11.54
CA SER A 14 -4.30 -9.96 -10.61
C SER A 14 -5.73 -9.75 -11.12
N GLY A 15 -6.75 -10.19 -10.36
CA GLY A 15 -8.16 -9.95 -10.67
C GLY A 15 -8.51 -8.47 -10.83
N ILE A 16 -7.79 -7.58 -10.14
CA ILE A 16 -7.91 -6.13 -10.34
C ILE A 16 -7.63 -5.76 -11.80
N ARG A 17 -6.61 -6.37 -12.43
CA ARG A 17 -6.24 -6.09 -13.81
C ARG A 17 -7.28 -6.63 -14.80
N GLU A 18 -7.84 -7.78 -14.54
CA GLU A 18 -8.89 -8.37 -15.38
C GLU A 18 -10.13 -7.49 -15.45
N VAL A 19 -10.54 -6.91 -14.32
CA VAL A 19 -11.66 -5.95 -14.24
C VAL A 19 -11.34 -4.70 -15.07
N PHE A 20 -10.11 -4.19 -15.03
CA PHE A 20 -9.70 -3.04 -15.84
C PHE A 20 -9.72 -3.30 -17.34
N GLU A 21 -9.25 -4.48 -17.76
CA GLU A 21 -9.19 -4.84 -19.19
C GLU A 21 -10.59 -5.14 -19.76
N ALA A 22 -11.55 -5.51 -18.92
CA ALA A 22 -12.93 -5.76 -19.30
C ALA A 22 -13.78 -4.49 -19.41
N ALA A 23 -13.40 -3.40 -18.75
CA ALA A 23 -14.14 -2.14 -18.73
C ALA A 23 -14.02 -1.40 -20.07
N GLY A 24 -15.12 -0.79 -20.51
CA GLY A 24 -15.17 0.08 -21.71
C GLY A 24 -14.33 1.36 -21.52
N GLU A 25 -13.90 1.96 -22.64
CA GLU A 25 -13.09 3.19 -22.62
C GLU A 25 -13.80 4.39 -21.94
N ASP A 26 -15.15 4.40 -21.92
CA ASP A 26 -15.98 5.47 -21.36
C ASP A 26 -16.42 5.18 -19.90
N ALA A 27 -15.97 4.08 -19.28
CA ALA A 27 -16.39 3.71 -17.93
C ALA A 27 -15.79 4.61 -16.83
N ILE A 28 -16.62 4.95 -15.84
CA ILE A 28 -16.14 5.62 -14.61
C ILE A 28 -15.33 4.62 -13.81
N ASN A 29 -14.04 4.93 -13.61
CA ASN A 29 -13.12 4.00 -12.98
C ASN A 29 -12.93 4.29 -11.49
N LEU A 30 -13.63 3.56 -10.64
CA LEU A 30 -13.46 3.56 -9.18
C LEU A 30 -12.67 2.34 -8.65
N GLY A 31 -12.08 1.56 -9.57
CA GLY A 31 -11.21 0.43 -9.21
C GLY A 31 -9.73 0.82 -9.07
N LEU A 32 -9.29 1.96 -9.63
CA LEU A 32 -7.89 2.34 -9.69
C LEU A 32 -7.38 2.94 -8.37
N GLY A 33 -6.32 2.38 -7.84
CA GLY A 33 -5.63 2.87 -6.65
C GLY A 33 -4.60 3.96 -6.94
N GLN A 34 -5.02 5.07 -7.54
CA GLN A 34 -4.14 6.17 -7.92
C GLN A 34 -4.79 7.52 -7.60
N PRO A 35 -4.07 8.46 -6.92
CA PRO A 35 -4.55 9.83 -6.77
C PRO A 35 -4.78 10.50 -8.12
N ASP A 36 -5.87 11.26 -8.25
CA ASP A 36 -6.22 12.04 -9.44
C ASP A 36 -5.58 13.44 -9.47
N PHE A 37 -4.76 13.73 -8.48
CA PHE A 37 -4.01 14.98 -8.38
C PHE A 37 -2.71 14.90 -9.20
N PRO A 38 -2.28 16.02 -9.83
CA PRO A 38 -0.97 16.06 -10.47
C PRO A 38 0.15 16.06 -9.42
N THR A 39 1.29 15.46 -9.79
CA THR A 39 2.53 15.63 -9.01
C THR A 39 2.84 17.13 -8.83
N PRO A 40 3.20 17.60 -7.62
CA PRO A 40 3.52 19.01 -7.36
C PRO A 40 4.58 19.58 -8.32
N GLU A 41 4.44 20.87 -8.68
CA GLU A 41 5.29 21.50 -9.71
C GLU A 41 6.77 21.47 -9.33
N HIS A 42 7.11 21.86 -8.10
CA HIS A 42 8.50 21.84 -7.61
C HIS A 42 9.16 20.45 -7.67
N VAL A 43 8.36 19.39 -7.53
CA VAL A 43 8.83 18.00 -7.64
C VAL A 43 9.17 17.66 -9.10
N ARG A 44 8.33 18.10 -10.05
CA ARG A 44 8.59 17.90 -11.48
C ARG A 44 9.80 18.73 -11.95
N GLU A 45 9.91 19.97 -11.48
CA GLU A 45 11.04 20.84 -11.76
C GLU A 45 12.36 20.24 -11.29
N ALA A 46 12.41 19.70 -10.07
CA ALA A 46 13.62 19.05 -9.55
C ALA A 46 14.09 17.86 -10.41
N ALA A 47 13.15 17.10 -10.99
CA ALA A 47 13.51 16.02 -11.92
C ALA A 47 14.03 16.59 -13.26
N ILE A 48 13.44 17.65 -13.78
CA ILE A 48 13.88 18.32 -15.02
C ILE A 48 15.29 18.87 -14.83
N ASP A 49 15.53 19.57 -13.73
CA ASP A 49 16.85 20.11 -13.39
C ASP A 49 17.90 18.99 -13.27
N ALA A 50 17.56 17.88 -12.63
CA ALA A 50 18.45 16.72 -12.51
C ALA A 50 18.80 16.09 -13.87
N ILE A 51 17.89 16.12 -14.84
CA ILE A 51 18.13 15.65 -16.21
C ILE A 51 19.00 16.68 -16.96
N ASP A 52 18.66 17.96 -16.89
CA ASP A 52 19.36 19.04 -17.62
C ASP A 52 20.80 19.21 -17.13
N ASP A 53 21.05 19.02 -15.83
CA ASP A 53 22.37 19.08 -15.20
C ASP A 53 23.18 17.78 -15.36
N GLY A 54 22.60 16.74 -15.97
CA GLY A 54 23.26 15.43 -16.17
C GLY A 54 23.35 14.56 -14.92
N HIS A 55 22.67 14.89 -13.85
CA HIS A 55 22.65 14.07 -12.63
C HIS A 55 21.91 12.74 -12.81
N ALA A 56 21.06 12.65 -13.83
CA ALA A 56 20.32 11.43 -14.17
C ALA A 56 21.09 10.47 -15.10
N ASP A 57 22.29 10.85 -15.58
CA ASP A 57 23.04 10.08 -16.59
C ASP A 57 23.81 8.89 -16.01
N ALA A 58 24.02 8.83 -14.71
CA ALA A 58 24.84 7.83 -14.05
C ALA A 58 24.07 7.05 -12.98
N TYR A 59 24.59 5.86 -12.66
CA TYR A 59 24.11 5.12 -11.49
C TYR A 59 24.34 5.93 -10.21
N THR A 60 23.34 5.92 -9.33
CA THR A 60 23.52 6.38 -7.94
C THR A 60 24.07 5.24 -7.07
N SER A 61 24.27 5.50 -5.78
CA SER A 61 24.50 4.42 -4.81
C SER A 61 23.36 3.39 -4.87
N ASN A 62 23.65 2.13 -4.61
CA ASN A 62 22.59 1.11 -4.52
C ASN A 62 21.51 1.44 -3.48
N LYS A 63 21.88 2.10 -2.38
CA LYS A 63 20.92 2.57 -1.37
C LYS A 63 20.15 3.84 -1.78
N GLY A 64 20.47 4.45 -2.92
CA GLY A 64 20.01 5.76 -3.33
C GLY A 64 20.99 6.89 -2.97
N THR A 65 20.70 8.12 -3.44
CA THR A 65 21.52 9.30 -3.12
C THR A 65 21.53 9.57 -1.61
N ALA A 66 22.63 10.11 -1.11
CA ALA A 66 22.76 10.43 0.33
C ALA A 66 21.71 11.49 0.74
N SER A 67 21.48 12.48 -0.12
CA SER A 67 20.50 13.54 0.12
C SER A 67 19.06 13.03 0.19
N LEU A 68 18.67 12.08 -0.67
CA LEU A 68 17.36 11.46 -0.59
C LEU A 68 17.20 10.65 0.72
N ARG A 69 18.21 9.86 1.11
CA ARG A 69 18.15 9.08 2.35
C ARG A 69 18.04 9.97 3.59
N GLU A 70 18.75 11.11 3.58
CA GLU A 70 18.63 12.15 4.60
C GLU A 70 17.23 12.78 4.61
N ALA A 71 16.66 13.09 3.44
CA ALA A 71 15.30 13.63 3.34
C ALA A 71 14.24 12.63 3.87
N ILE A 72 14.44 11.32 3.63
CA ILE A 72 13.58 10.27 4.21
C ILE A 72 13.72 10.23 5.73
N SER A 73 14.94 10.30 6.27
CA SER A 73 15.18 10.37 7.71
C SER A 73 14.47 11.58 8.35
N GLN A 74 14.66 12.76 7.77
CA GLN A 74 14.03 14.01 8.24
C GLN A 74 12.50 13.98 8.15
N LYS A 75 11.94 13.26 7.16
CA LYS A 75 10.50 13.03 7.07
C LYS A 75 9.99 12.25 8.29
N TYR A 76 10.66 11.16 8.69
CA TYR A 76 10.24 10.38 9.85
C TYR A 76 10.34 11.18 11.15
N GLU A 77 11.35 12.03 11.30
CA GLU A 77 11.49 12.94 12.44
C GLU A 77 10.38 14.00 12.45
N ARG A 78 10.06 14.59 11.28
CA ARG A 78 9.01 15.62 11.14
C ARG A 78 7.61 15.06 11.42
N ASP A 79 7.31 13.87 10.89
CA ASP A 79 5.95 13.36 10.82
C ASP A 79 5.58 12.49 12.05
N GLY A 80 6.54 11.91 12.76
CA GLY A 80 6.27 10.99 13.88
C GLY A 80 7.29 11.01 15.03
N ASP A 81 8.19 12.00 15.08
CA ASP A 81 9.31 12.06 16.05
C ASP A 81 10.17 10.77 16.05
N LEU A 82 10.18 10.04 14.93
CA LEU A 82 10.90 8.78 14.76
C LEU A 82 12.28 9.02 14.16
N SER A 83 13.33 8.64 14.88
CA SER A 83 14.72 8.76 14.40
C SER A 83 15.09 7.55 13.54
N VAL A 84 15.29 7.77 12.25
CA VAL A 84 15.76 6.78 11.28
C VAL A 84 17.18 7.16 10.81
N ASP A 85 18.14 6.25 10.96
CA ASP A 85 19.48 6.48 10.40
C ASP A 85 19.42 6.43 8.86
N PRO A 86 19.88 7.46 8.13
CA PRO A 86 19.95 7.45 6.68
C PRO A 86 20.69 6.24 6.09
N GLU A 87 21.66 5.67 6.83
CA GLU A 87 22.35 4.44 6.41
C GLU A 87 21.47 3.18 6.50
N ASN A 88 20.35 3.25 7.19
CA ASN A 88 19.36 2.20 7.32
C ASN A 88 18.17 2.37 6.34
N VAL A 89 18.34 3.11 5.27
CA VAL A 89 17.35 3.32 4.22
C VAL A 89 17.87 2.79 2.88
N ILE A 90 17.00 2.10 2.14
CA ILE A 90 17.19 1.74 0.72
C ILE A 90 16.08 2.39 -0.10
N ALA A 91 16.44 3.27 -1.04
CA ALA A 91 15.51 3.80 -2.04
C ALA A 91 15.23 2.73 -3.09
N THR A 92 13.95 2.48 -3.37
CA THR A 92 13.46 1.38 -4.21
C THR A 92 12.62 1.87 -5.39
N ALA A 93 12.39 1.01 -6.38
CA ALA A 93 11.48 1.27 -7.51
C ALA A 93 10.00 1.18 -7.07
N GLY A 94 9.61 2.04 -6.13
CA GLY A 94 8.31 2.08 -5.46
C GLY A 94 8.20 1.08 -4.32
N GLY A 95 7.12 1.17 -3.54
CA GLY A 95 6.84 0.24 -2.44
C GLY A 95 6.76 -1.23 -2.87
N SER A 96 6.39 -1.49 -4.13
CA SER A 96 6.35 -2.86 -4.66
C SER A 96 7.70 -3.56 -4.65
N GLU A 97 8.79 -2.86 -4.98
CA GLU A 97 10.13 -3.42 -4.86
C GLU A 97 10.55 -3.55 -3.39
N ALA A 98 10.19 -2.59 -2.55
CA ALA A 98 10.47 -2.65 -1.11
C ALA A 98 9.88 -3.91 -0.48
N LEU A 99 8.61 -4.22 -0.77
CA LEU A 99 7.95 -5.46 -0.34
C LEU A 99 8.66 -6.70 -0.90
N HIS A 100 9.01 -6.67 -2.20
CA HIS A 100 9.68 -7.80 -2.87
C HIS A 100 11.02 -8.13 -2.22
N ILE A 101 11.90 -7.14 -2.05
CA ILE A 101 13.24 -7.38 -1.45
C ILE A 101 13.16 -7.75 0.03
N ALA A 102 12.12 -7.28 0.75
CA ALA A 102 11.89 -7.68 2.13
C ALA A 102 11.57 -9.17 2.22
N LEU A 103 10.64 -9.66 1.40
CA LEU A 103 10.27 -11.07 1.40
C LEU A 103 11.40 -11.96 0.85
N GLU A 104 12.04 -11.59 -0.25
CA GLU A 104 13.19 -12.32 -0.81
C GLU A 104 14.38 -12.44 0.16
N ALA A 105 14.55 -11.47 1.08
CA ALA A 105 15.64 -11.48 2.04
C ALA A 105 15.35 -12.26 3.33
N HIS A 106 14.07 -12.57 3.61
CA HIS A 106 13.66 -13.14 4.90
C HIS A 106 12.90 -14.46 4.79
N VAL A 107 12.42 -14.84 3.60
CA VAL A 107 11.59 -16.03 3.40
C VAL A 107 12.39 -17.10 2.67
N ASP A 108 12.57 -18.24 3.31
CA ASP A 108 13.11 -19.46 2.71
C ASP A 108 11.95 -20.36 2.21
N GLN A 109 12.32 -21.41 1.45
CA GLN A 109 11.34 -22.34 0.94
C GLN A 109 10.57 -23.06 2.05
N GLY A 110 9.28 -22.77 2.15
CA GLY A 110 8.37 -23.39 3.09
C GLY A 110 8.07 -22.57 4.33
N ASP A 111 8.74 -21.43 4.50
CA ASP A 111 8.41 -20.48 5.55
C ASP A 111 7.02 -19.87 5.35
N GLU A 112 6.37 -19.54 6.45
CA GLU A 112 5.05 -18.94 6.45
C GLU A 112 5.15 -17.40 6.47
N VAL A 113 4.28 -16.75 5.68
CA VAL A 113 4.07 -15.29 5.71
C VAL A 113 2.62 -15.02 6.08
N ILE A 114 2.40 -14.41 7.24
CA ILE A 114 1.07 -13.99 7.71
C ILE A 114 0.75 -12.62 7.10
N TYR A 115 -0.48 -12.43 6.59
CA TYR A 115 -0.94 -11.15 6.06
C TYR A 115 -2.47 -10.99 6.21
N PRO A 116 -3.01 -9.74 6.19
CA PRO A 116 -4.45 -9.49 6.34
C PRO A 116 -5.26 -10.03 5.15
N ASP A 117 -6.45 -10.58 5.43
CA ASP A 117 -7.44 -11.00 4.43
C ASP A 117 -8.83 -10.40 4.82
N PRO A 118 -9.39 -9.49 4.01
CA PRO A 118 -8.87 -8.98 2.73
C PRO A 118 -7.61 -8.11 2.88
N GLY A 119 -6.68 -8.24 1.91
CA GLY A 119 -5.40 -7.54 1.91
C GLY A 119 -4.89 -7.22 0.51
N PHE A 120 -3.82 -6.43 0.42
CA PHE A 120 -3.24 -6.08 -0.87
C PHE A 120 -2.69 -7.33 -1.58
N VAL A 121 -3.17 -7.57 -2.79
CA VAL A 121 -2.92 -8.79 -3.60
C VAL A 121 -1.44 -9.17 -3.76
N SER A 122 -0.53 -8.20 -3.63
CA SER A 122 0.90 -8.47 -3.77
C SER A 122 1.48 -9.26 -2.60
N TYR A 123 0.86 -9.31 -1.42
CA TYR A 123 1.42 -10.03 -0.28
C TYR A 123 1.45 -11.54 -0.55
N GLU A 124 0.35 -12.11 -1.02
CA GLU A 124 0.28 -13.51 -1.44
C GLU A 124 1.22 -13.81 -2.59
N ALA A 125 1.14 -13.02 -3.67
CA ALA A 125 1.93 -13.22 -4.87
C ALA A 125 3.45 -13.18 -4.58
N LEU A 126 3.91 -12.18 -3.82
CA LEU A 126 5.33 -12.04 -3.46
C LEU A 126 5.79 -13.14 -2.49
N THR A 127 4.92 -13.63 -1.61
CA THR A 127 5.21 -14.79 -0.75
C THR A 127 5.50 -16.03 -1.60
N HIS A 128 4.66 -16.34 -2.60
CA HIS A 128 4.91 -17.42 -3.54
C HIS A 128 6.20 -17.24 -4.34
N ILE A 129 6.47 -16.01 -4.81
CA ILE A 129 7.70 -15.68 -5.53
C ILE A 129 8.94 -15.91 -4.67
N ALA A 130 8.91 -15.55 -3.40
CA ALA A 130 9.99 -15.81 -2.44
C ALA A 130 10.14 -17.31 -2.09
N GLY A 131 9.12 -18.13 -2.36
CA GLY A 131 9.12 -19.58 -2.07
C GLY A 131 8.42 -19.95 -0.77
N GLY A 132 7.80 -18.98 -0.11
CA GLY A 132 7.06 -19.14 1.13
C GLY A 132 5.65 -19.69 0.94
N LYS A 133 4.96 -19.88 2.05
CA LYS A 133 3.55 -20.29 2.15
C LYS A 133 2.72 -19.11 2.63
N PRO A 134 1.78 -18.61 1.81
CA PRO A 134 0.83 -17.59 2.24
C PRO A 134 -0.03 -18.08 3.40
N LYS A 135 -0.20 -17.24 4.42
CA LYS A 135 -1.03 -17.51 5.60
C LYS A 135 -1.94 -16.31 5.88
N PRO A 136 -3.07 -16.21 5.15
CA PRO A 136 -4.03 -15.11 5.35
C PRO A 136 -4.70 -15.22 6.72
N VAL A 137 -4.94 -14.07 7.37
CA VAL A 137 -5.69 -13.98 8.63
C VAL A 137 -6.86 -13.01 8.49
N ALA A 138 -8.02 -13.39 9.00
CA ALA A 138 -9.22 -12.58 8.95
C ALA A 138 -9.05 -11.28 9.76
N LEU A 139 -9.66 -10.21 9.28
CA LEU A 139 -9.72 -8.92 9.95
C LEU A 139 -10.85 -8.90 11.00
N ARG A 140 -10.79 -7.91 11.91
CA ARG A 140 -11.89 -7.59 12.83
C ARG A 140 -13.09 -7.02 12.06
N GLU A 141 -14.23 -6.83 12.72
CA GLU A 141 -15.44 -6.25 12.12
C GLU A 141 -15.22 -4.82 11.60
N ASP A 142 -14.29 -4.06 12.20
CA ASP A 142 -13.90 -2.72 11.74
C ASP A 142 -12.82 -2.72 10.66
N LEU A 143 -12.54 -3.88 10.10
CA LEU A 143 -11.55 -4.16 9.05
C LEU A 143 -10.10 -3.84 9.46
N THR A 144 -9.81 -3.76 10.75
CA THR A 144 -8.44 -3.73 11.28
C THR A 144 -7.87 -5.14 11.47
N MET A 145 -6.55 -5.29 11.40
CA MET A 145 -5.86 -6.54 11.70
C MET A 145 -5.72 -6.70 13.21
N ASP A 146 -6.04 -7.88 13.74
CA ASP A 146 -5.96 -8.16 15.17
C ASP A 146 -4.58 -8.71 15.57
N PRO A 147 -3.81 -8.01 16.42
CA PRO A 147 -2.53 -8.54 16.92
C PRO A 147 -2.64 -9.91 17.59
N ALA A 148 -3.72 -10.15 18.34
CA ALA A 148 -3.94 -11.45 18.98
C ALA A 148 -4.11 -12.56 17.96
N THR A 149 -4.86 -12.31 16.88
CA THR A 149 -5.00 -13.28 15.77
C THR A 149 -3.66 -13.52 15.08
N VAL A 150 -2.82 -12.50 14.91
CA VAL A 150 -1.46 -12.67 14.36
C VAL A 150 -0.64 -13.57 15.27
N GLU A 151 -0.59 -13.28 16.57
CA GLU A 151 0.21 -14.04 17.55
C GLU A 151 -0.23 -15.49 17.63
N GLU A 152 -1.53 -15.79 17.65
CA GLU A 152 -2.08 -17.15 17.64
C GLU A 152 -1.72 -17.96 16.37
N ASN A 153 -1.43 -17.26 15.26
CA ASN A 153 -1.06 -17.88 14.00
C ASN A 153 0.46 -18.03 13.80
N ILE A 154 1.30 -17.47 14.68
CA ILE A 154 2.75 -17.65 14.61
C ILE A 154 3.11 -19.10 14.95
N THR A 155 3.98 -19.69 14.13
CA THR A 155 4.57 -21.02 14.30
C THR A 155 6.08 -20.95 14.18
N ASP A 156 6.77 -22.06 14.41
CA ASP A 156 8.22 -22.17 14.20
C ASP A 156 8.65 -21.95 12.73
N ASP A 157 7.70 -22.08 11.79
CA ASP A 157 7.92 -21.85 10.36
C ASP A 157 7.58 -20.40 9.94
N THR A 158 7.05 -19.55 10.82
CA THR A 158 6.68 -18.16 10.48
C THR A 158 7.92 -17.28 10.39
N ALA A 159 8.19 -16.71 9.21
CA ALA A 159 9.30 -15.79 8.99
C ALA A 159 8.89 -14.32 9.03
N VAL A 160 7.69 -14.01 8.52
CA VAL A 160 7.22 -12.62 8.34
C VAL A 160 5.73 -12.55 8.65
N PHE A 161 5.31 -11.45 9.26
CA PHE A 161 3.92 -11.01 9.18
C PHE A 161 3.84 -9.59 8.61
N VAL A 162 2.82 -9.32 7.78
CA VAL A 162 2.63 -8.05 7.10
C VAL A 162 1.50 -7.28 7.75
N VAL A 163 1.74 -6.01 8.10
CA VAL A 163 0.73 -5.06 8.55
C VAL A 163 0.62 -3.95 7.51
N ASN A 164 -0.59 -3.55 7.13
CA ASN A 164 -0.81 -2.43 6.23
C ASN A 164 -1.71 -1.39 6.90
N SER A 165 -1.18 -0.20 7.12
CA SER A 165 -1.91 0.90 7.73
C SER A 165 -1.40 2.27 7.25
N PRO A 166 -2.30 3.14 6.78
CA PRO A 166 -3.69 2.90 6.38
C PRO A 166 -3.81 1.83 5.30
N ALA A 167 -4.89 1.05 5.31
CA ALA A 167 -4.97 -0.20 4.57
C ALA A 167 -5.57 -0.07 3.17
N ASN A 168 -5.04 -0.84 2.24
CA ASN A 168 -5.68 -1.22 0.97
C ASN A 168 -6.05 -2.71 1.06
N PRO A 169 -7.33 -3.10 0.94
CA PRO A 169 -8.44 -2.37 0.30
C PRO A 169 -9.36 -1.61 1.26
N THR A 170 -9.19 -1.69 2.57
CA THR A 170 -10.25 -1.40 3.55
C THR A 170 -10.37 0.07 3.97
N GLY A 171 -9.30 0.87 3.81
CA GLY A 171 -9.23 2.21 4.37
C GLY A 171 -9.11 2.25 5.90
N ALA A 172 -8.97 1.11 6.55
CA ALA A 172 -8.78 1.02 8.00
C ALA A 172 -7.43 1.58 8.42
N VAL A 173 -7.39 2.18 9.61
CA VAL A 173 -6.17 2.67 10.27
C VAL A 173 -6.01 1.91 11.58
N GLN A 174 -4.85 1.28 11.75
CA GLN A 174 -4.51 0.56 12.99
C GLN A 174 -4.34 1.53 14.14
N SER A 175 -4.78 1.13 15.32
CA SER A 175 -4.58 1.94 16.52
C SER A 175 -3.10 1.97 16.94
N PRO A 176 -2.63 3.03 17.63
CA PRO A 176 -1.28 3.06 18.19
C PRO A 176 -0.99 1.89 19.15
N GLU A 177 -2.02 1.41 19.85
CA GLU A 177 -1.96 0.24 20.73
C GLU A 177 -1.69 -1.04 19.93
N ASP A 178 -2.41 -1.25 18.83
CA ASP A 178 -2.19 -2.42 17.96
C ASP A 178 -0.79 -2.38 17.34
N MET A 179 -0.32 -1.20 16.90
CA MET A 179 1.02 -1.04 16.32
C MET A 179 2.12 -1.36 17.33
N ARG A 180 1.91 -1.00 18.62
CA ARG A 180 2.82 -1.40 19.70
C ARG A 180 2.82 -2.91 19.92
N GLU A 181 1.64 -3.53 19.89
CA GLU A 181 1.52 -4.97 20.04
C GLU A 181 2.16 -5.73 18.88
N PHE A 182 2.04 -5.26 17.64
CA PHE A 182 2.76 -5.86 16.51
C PHE A 182 4.27 -5.77 16.68
N ALA A 183 4.81 -4.64 17.18
CA ALA A 183 6.24 -4.54 17.48
C ALA A 183 6.66 -5.54 18.58
N ARG A 184 5.87 -5.65 19.67
CA ARG A 184 6.12 -6.63 20.74
C ARG A 184 6.14 -8.06 20.19
N ILE A 185 5.14 -8.42 19.39
CA ILE A 185 5.04 -9.77 18.79
C ILE A 185 6.27 -10.07 17.93
N ALA A 186 6.69 -9.12 17.09
CA ALA A 186 7.88 -9.27 16.27
C ALA A 186 9.14 -9.55 17.11
N ASP A 187 9.32 -8.80 18.21
CA ASP A 187 10.47 -8.92 19.09
C ASP A 187 10.45 -10.21 19.92
N GLU A 188 9.29 -10.60 20.47
CA GLU A 188 9.16 -11.79 21.32
C GLU A 188 9.29 -13.11 20.55
N HIS A 189 8.79 -13.14 19.29
CA HIS A 189 8.81 -14.34 18.45
C HIS A 189 10.00 -14.40 17.48
N ASP A 190 10.85 -13.36 17.44
CA ASP A 190 11.97 -13.20 16.48
C ASP A 190 11.52 -13.35 15.01
N VAL A 191 10.35 -12.81 14.67
CA VAL A 191 9.77 -12.75 13.32
C VAL A 191 9.80 -11.32 12.78
N LEU A 192 9.83 -11.15 11.45
CA LEU A 192 9.79 -9.81 10.86
C LEU A 192 8.37 -9.27 10.82
N CYS A 193 8.11 -8.11 11.44
CA CYS A 193 6.97 -7.26 11.15
C CYS A 193 7.29 -6.39 9.93
N LEU A 194 6.67 -6.67 8.79
CA LEU A 194 6.78 -5.86 7.58
C LEU A 194 5.59 -4.89 7.53
N SER A 195 5.82 -3.63 7.91
CA SER A 195 4.81 -2.58 7.92
C SER A 195 4.76 -1.86 6.58
N ASP A 196 3.66 -2.02 5.85
CA ASP A 196 3.39 -1.30 4.60
C ASP A 196 2.63 0.00 4.91
N GLU A 197 3.36 1.11 4.88
CA GLU A 197 2.90 2.43 5.30
C GLU A 197 2.78 3.42 4.13
N VAL A 198 2.56 2.93 2.91
CA VAL A 198 2.51 3.78 1.70
C VAL A 198 1.39 4.82 1.71
N TYR A 199 0.43 4.72 2.62
CA TYR A 199 -0.68 5.65 2.82
C TYR A 199 -0.57 6.48 4.12
N GLU A 200 0.53 6.43 4.84
CA GLU A 200 0.73 6.98 6.20
C GLU A 200 0.24 8.43 6.40
N GLN A 201 0.36 9.28 5.35
CA GLN A 201 -0.06 10.68 5.40
C GLN A 201 -1.55 10.88 5.06
N ILE A 202 -2.24 9.85 4.60
CA ILE A 202 -3.66 9.92 4.21
C ILE A 202 -4.48 9.32 5.34
N VAL A 203 -4.65 10.10 6.40
CA VAL A 203 -5.42 9.75 7.60
C VAL A 203 -6.45 10.84 7.87
N PHE A 204 -7.70 10.47 8.05
CA PHE A 204 -8.83 11.36 8.30
C PHE A 204 -9.26 11.33 9.76
N GLU A 205 -9.18 10.15 10.39
CA GLU A 205 -9.59 9.93 11.77
C GLU A 205 -8.56 9.07 12.50
N GLY A 206 -8.26 9.45 13.74
CA GLY A 206 -7.24 8.80 14.55
C GLY A 206 -5.83 9.30 14.25
N GLU A 207 -4.86 8.46 14.46
CA GLU A 207 -3.43 8.75 14.30
C GLU A 207 -2.74 7.51 13.72
N HIS A 208 -1.95 7.69 12.67
CA HIS A 208 -1.04 6.65 12.22
C HIS A 208 0.23 6.69 13.07
N ARG A 209 0.64 5.54 13.60
CA ARG A 209 1.93 5.34 14.26
C ARG A 209 2.61 4.12 13.63
N SER A 210 3.91 4.23 13.43
CA SER A 210 4.70 3.11 12.91
C SER A 210 5.03 2.10 14.01
N PRO A 211 4.96 0.79 13.79
CA PRO A 211 5.45 -0.19 14.77
C PRO A 211 6.97 -0.04 15.01
N LEU A 212 7.70 0.58 14.07
CA LEU A 212 9.13 0.89 14.23
C LEU A 212 9.41 1.79 15.44
N GLU A 213 8.46 2.63 15.86
CA GLU A 213 8.57 3.50 17.03
C GLU A 213 8.63 2.72 18.36
N PHE A 214 8.07 1.51 18.36
CA PHE A 214 7.92 0.66 19.54
C PHE A 214 8.88 -0.54 19.56
N ALA A 215 9.60 -0.76 18.46
CA ALA A 215 10.51 -1.90 18.30
C ALA A 215 11.74 -1.78 19.22
N GLU A 216 12.04 -2.85 19.94
CA GLU A 216 13.25 -2.96 20.79
C GLU A 216 14.42 -3.63 20.05
N THR A 217 14.13 -4.31 18.94
CA THR A 217 15.09 -5.02 18.10
C THR A 217 15.02 -4.59 16.63
N ASP A 218 15.78 -5.24 15.76
CA ASP A 218 15.73 -5.01 14.30
C ASP A 218 14.51 -5.70 13.63
N ASN A 219 13.52 -6.21 14.38
CA ASN A 219 12.47 -7.08 13.85
C ASN A 219 11.29 -6.32 13.22
N VAL A 220 11.42 -5.03 12.99
CA VAL A 220 10.46 -4.23 12.22
C VAL A 220 11.13 -3.66 10.96
N ALA A 221 10.46 -3.77 9.81
CA ALA A 221 10.82 -3.09 8.58
C ALA A 221 9.62 -2.30 8.06
N VAL A 222 9.86 -1.06 7.64
CA VAL A 222 8.82 -0.15 7.16
C VAL A 222 9.00 0.13 5.68
N VAL A 223 7.94 -0.04 4.92
CA VAL A 223 7.83 0.31 3.50
C VAL A 223 7.13 1.64 3.36
N GLY A 224 7.79 2.61 2.75
CA GLY A 224 7.23 3.90 2.40
C GLY A 224 7.30 4.16 0.89
N ALA A 225 6.50 5.09 0.39
CA ALA A 225 6.56 5.48 -1.02
C ALA A 225 6.02 6.88 -1.28
N CYS A 226 6.58 7.55 -2.27
CA CYS A 226 6.06 8.83 -2.77
C CYS A 226 4.76 8.68 -3.60
N SER A 227 4.40 7.44 -3.94
CA SER A 227 3.34 7.13 -4.90
C SER A 227 1.99 7.75 -4.55
N LYS A 228 1.60 7.72 -3.28
CA LYS A 228 0.26 8.12 -2.83
C LYS A 228 0.26 9.54 -2.27
N THR A 229 1.08 9.80 -1.29
CA THR A 229 1.21 11.10 -0.60
C THR A 229 1.55 12.25 -1.56
N TYR A 230 2.39 12.00 -2.56
CA TYR A 230 2.86 13.04 -3.50
C TYR A 230 2.33 12.86 -4.93
N SER A 231 1.33 11.99 -5.13
CA SER A 231 0.77 11.72 -6.48
C SER A 231 1.84 11.30 -7.49
N MET A 232 2.76 10.43 -7.07
CA MET A 232 3.94 10.01 -7.83
C MET A 232 3.88 8.53 -8.23
N THR A 233 2.71 7.99 -8.55
CA THR A 233 2.56 6.55 -8.86
C THR A 233 3.42 6.12 -10.05
N GLY A 234 3.50 6.92 -11.11
CA GLY A 234 4.28 6.66 -12.31
C GLY A 234 5.79 6.88 -12.16
N TRP A 235 6.24 7.58 -11.13
CA TRP A 235 7.65 7.87 -10.88
C TRP A 235 8.43 6.68 -10.34
N ARG A 236 7.70 5.68 -9.80
CA ARG A 236 8.29 4.46 -9.26
C ARG A 236 9.36 4.73 -8.23
N LEU A 237 9.05 5.49 -7.17
CA LEU A 237 9.96 5.69 -6.04
C LEU A 237 9.28 5.37 -4.70
N GLY A 238 9.95 4.55 -3.93
CA GLY A 238 9.67 4.19 -2.55
C GLY A 238 10.95 3.93 -1.78
N TRP A 239 10.83 3.41 -0.60
CA TRP A 239 11.96 3.03 0.24
C TRP A 239 11.57 1.94 1.22
N ILE A 240 12.59 1.31 1.79
CA ILE A 240 12.46 0.46 2.97
C ILE A 240 13.46 0.90 4.02
N THR A 241 13.03 0.92 5.27
CA THR A 241 13.89 1.16 6.44
C THR A 241 13.71 0.08 7.49
N SER A 242 14.78 -0.27 8.18
CA SER A 242 14.83 -1.26 9.27
C SER A 242 16.16 -1.14 10.00
N GLY A 243 16.43 -2.00 10.98
CA GLY A 243 17.75 -2.13 11.57
C GLY A 243 18.83 -2.54 10.57
N ASN A 244 20.08 -2.16 10.86
CA ASN A 244 21.21 -2.31 9.96
C ASN A 244 21.39 -3.74 9.43
N ARG A 245 21.23 -4.75 10.29
CA ARG A 245 21.41 -6.17 9.91
C ARG A 245 20.45 -6.60 8.81
N ARG A 246 19.19 -6.13 8.86
CA ARG A 246 18.16 -6.45 7.85
C ARG A 246 18.35 -5.65 6.57
N ILE A 247 18.70 -4.38 6.69
CA ILE A 247 19.05 -3.52 5.53
C ILE A 247 20.19 -4.14 4.72
N GLU A 248 21.25 -4.64 5.36
CA GLU A 248 22.34 -5.32 4.65
C GLU A 248 21.90 -6.57 3.88
N ARG A 249 20.89 -7.29 4.34
CA ARG A 249 20.34 -8.48 3.64
C ARG A 249 19.46 -8.06 2.46
N MET A 250 18.53 -7.14 2.68
CA MET A 250 17.65 -6.60 1.64
C MET A 250 18.47 -5.91 0.53
N LEU A 251 19.56 -5.22 0.88
CA LEU A 251 20.45 -4.60 -0.11
C LEU A 251 21.05 -5.62 -1.08
N ARG A 252 21.28 -6.87 -0.65
CA ARG A 252 21.79 -7.92 -1.54
C ARG A 252 20.77 -8.30 -2.62
N ALA A 253 19.48 -8.40 -2.28
CA ALA A 253 18.42 -8.62 -3.27
C ALA A 253 18.28 -7.42 -4.20
N HIS A 254 18.21 -6.21 -3.64
CA HIS A 254 18.07 -4.95 -4.38
C HIS A 254 19.19 -4.75 -5.42
N GLN A 255 20.45 -4.88 -5.03
CA GLN A 255 21.58 -4.55 -5.92
C GLN A 255 21.66 -5.46 -7.16
N TYR A 256 21.17 -6.70 -7.09
CA TYR A 256 21.16 -7.62 -8.23
C TYR A 256 19.85 -7.60 -9.01
N GLY A 257 18.76 -7.13 -8.40
CA GLY A 257 17.46 -6.95 -9.06
C GLY A 257 17.37 -5.64 -9.83
N GLN A 258 17.74 -4.52 -9.18
CA GLN A 258 17.49 -3.17 -9.71
C GLN A 258 18.75 -2.29 -9.81
N ALA A 259 19.84 -2.64 -9.14
CA ALA A 259 21.04 -1.84 -8.97
C ALA A 259 20.81 -0.55 -8.15
N CYS A 260 19.93 0.35 -8.61
CA CYS A 260 19.46 1.54 -7.88
C CYS A 260 18.10 1.97 -8.45
N ALA A 261 17.31 2.70 -7.68
CA ALA A 261 16.11 3.36 -8.18
C ALA A 261 16.48 4.42 -9.26
N THR A 262 15.52 4.77 -10.12
CA THR A 262 15.72 5.76 -11.20
C THR A 262 16.23 7.08 -10.65
N ALA A 263 17.39 7.56 -11.13
CA ALA A 263 18.05 8.75 -10.61
C ALA A 263 17.15 10.00 -10.64
N ALA A 264 16.51 10.31 -11.77
CA ALA A 264 15.59 11.46 -11.85
C ALA A 264 14.46 11.39 -10.83
N SER A 265 13.91 10.17 -10.55
CA SER A 265 12.88 9.98 -9.54
C SER A 265 13.40 10.19 -8.11
N GLN A 266 14.69 9.93 -7.86
CA GLN A 266 15.29 10.17 -6.56
C GLN A 266 15.38 11.67 -6.26
N TYR A 267 15.78 12.51 -7.22
CA TYR A 267 15.81 13.98 -7.05
C TYR A 267 14.40 14.56 -6.91
N ALA A 268 13.44 14.03 -7.68
CA ALA A 268 12.03 14.39 -7.51
C ALA A 268 11.52 14.07 -6.10
N ALA A 269 11.82 12.88 -5.59
CA ALA A 269 11.38 12.46 -4.27
C ALA A 269 12.06 13.26 -3.15
N GLU A 270 13.33 13.58 -3.27
CA GLU A 270 14.02 14.48 -2.35
C GLU A 270 13.30 15.83 -2.26
N ALA A 271 12.94 16.41 -3.42
CA ALA A 271 12.18 17.67 -3.47
C ALA A 271 10.76 17.52 -2.87
N ALA A 272 10.09 16.38 -3.08
CA ALA A 272 8.79 16.10 -2.50
C ALA A 272 8.84 16.02 -0.97
N LEU A 273 9.82 15.32 -0.43
CA LEU A 273 9.99 15.09 1.01
C LEU A 273 10.47 16.34 1.75
N SER A 274 11.35 17.11 1.15
CA SER A 274 11.96 18.31 1.76
C SER A 274 11.21 19.61 1.46
N GLY A 275 10.33 19.60 0.45
CA GLY A 275 9.59 20.76 0.00
C GLY A 275 8.34 21.08 0.81
N PRO A 276 7.53 22.05 0.34
CA PRO A 276 6.26 22.41 0.96
C PRO A 276 5.28 21.24 1.00
N GLN A 277 4.58 21.06 2.13
CA GLN A 277 3.61 19.98 2.35
C GLN A 277 2.14 20.43 2.16
N ASP A 278 1.91 21.69 1.81
CA ASP A 278 0.56 22.26 1.65
C ASP A 278 -0.31 21.44 0.68
N ARG A 279 0.30 20.96 -0.43
CA ARG A 279 -0.41 20.14 -1.43
C ARG A 279 -0.84 18.78 -0.91
N VAL A 280 -0.07 18.21 0.02
CA VAL A 280 -0.46 16.97 0.71
C VAL A 280 -1.69 17.23 1.57
N THR A 281 -1.67 18.30 2.36
CA THR A 281 -2.81 18.70 3.20
C THR A 281 -4.07 18.98 2.38
N GLU A 282 -3.95 19.70 1.26
CA GLU A 282 -5.08 19.95 0.34
C GLU A 282 -5.66 18.65 -0.22
N MET A 283 -4.79 17.72 -0.63
CA MET A 283 -5.21 16.43 -1.17
C MET A 283 -5.91 15.57 -0.13
N VAL A 284 -5.36 15.48 1.09
CA VAL A 284 -5.97 14.73 2.20
C VAL A 284 -7.35 15.29 2.54
N THR A 285 -7.49 16.62 2.64
CA THR A 285 -8.79 17.28 2.87
C THR A 285 -9.80 16.94 1.76
N ALA A 286 -9.37 16.95 0.50
CA ALA A 286 -10.24 16.59 -0.61
C ALA A 286 -10.65 15.10 -0.60
N PHE A 287 -9.75 14.20 -0.18
CA PHE A 287 -10.11 12.78 -0.01
C PHE A 287 -11.09 12.56 1.15
N GLU A 288 -10.94 13.30 2.24
CA GLU A 288 -11.90 13.26 3.35
C GLU A 288 -13.30 13.70 2.91
N GLU A 289 -13.42 14.82 2.18
CA GLU A 289 -14.69 15.27 1.59
C GLU A 289 -15.31 14.21 0.67
N ARG A 290 -14.51 13.59 -0.18
CA ARG A 290 -14.98 12.55 -1.12
C ARG A 290 -15.39 11.27 -0.40
N ARG A 291 -14.68 10.89 0.68
CA ARG A 291 -15.08 9.80 1.56
C ARG A 291 -16.50 10.04 2.11
N ASP A 292 -16.72 11.23 2.66
CA ASP A 292 -18.01 11.56 3.28
C ASP A 292 -19.13 11.54 2.26
N ILE A 293 -18.93 12.10 1.05
CA ILE A 293 -19.89 12.02 -0.06
C ILE A 293 -20.16 10.55 -0.46
N LEU A 294 -19.13 9.72 -0.53
CA LEU A 294 -19.30 8.30 -0.86
C LEU A 294 -20.12 7.58 0.21
N LEU A 295 -19.80 7.78 1.49
CA LEU A 295 -20.50 7.13 2.60
C LEU A 295 -21.96 7.54 2.68
N ASP A 296 -22.27 8.83 2.57
CA ASP A 296 -23.65 9.34 2.50
C ASP A 296 -24.43 8.70 1.34
N GLY A 297 -23.80 8.63 0.16
CA GLY A 297 -24.41 8.01 -1.02
C GLY A 297 -24.64 6.49 -0.85
N LEU A 298 -23.70 5.77 -0.24
CA LEU A 298 -23.84 4.34 0.04
C LEU A 298 -24.96 4.07 1.07
N GLU A 299 -25.09 4.92 2.11
CA GLU A 299 -26.18 4.84 3.08
C GLU A 299 -27.54 5.07 2.40
N ASP A 300 -27.67 6.09 1.53
CA ASP A 300 -28.90 6.38 0.75
C ASP A 300 -29.29 5.20 -0.16
N ILE A 301 -28.33 4.52 -0.76
CA ILE A 301 -28.51 3.31 -1.57
C ILE A 301 -28.85 2.10 -0.67
N GLY A 302 -28.55 2.16 0.62
CA GLY A 302 -28.76 1.10 1.61
C GLY A 302 -27.70 -0.01 1.54
N LEU A 303 -26.44 0.38 1.34
CA LEU A 303 -25.25 -0.47 1.42
C LEU A 303 -24.47 -0.12 2.69
N ASP A 304 -24.25 -1.10 3.55
CA ASP A 304 -23.44 -0.93 4.76
C ASP A 304 -21.96 -0.84 4.39
N CYS A 305 -21.28 0.17 4.91
CA CYS A 305 -19.85 0.35 4.71
C CYS A 305 -19.15 0.73 6.03
N PRO A 306 -18.18 -0.05 6.52
CA PRO A 306 -17.31 0.40 7.59
C PRO A 306 -16.61 1.71 7.19
N THR A 307 -16.61 2.71 8.08
CA THR A 307 -16.04 4.02 7.80
C THR A 307 -14.53 3.93 7.58
N PRO A 308 -14.01 4.24 6.37
CA PRO A 308 -12.58 4.32 6.15
C PRO A 308 -11.99 5.49 6.95
N LYS A 309 -10.92 5.23 7.70
CA LYS A 309 -10.24 6.25 8.50
C LYS A 309 -9.02 6.83 7.80
N GLY A 310 -8.60 6.21 6.68
CA GLY A 310 -7.46 6.64 5.90
C GLY A 310 -7.43 6.03 4.50
N ALA A 311 -6.34 6.21 3.77
CA ALA A 311 -6.18 5.88 2.36
C ALA A 311 -7.24 6.57 1.49
N PHE A 312 -7.70 5.97 0.40
CA PHE A 312 -8.78 6.47 -0.45
C PHE A 312 -9.64 5.32 -0.99
N TYR A 313 -9.90 4.32 -0.13
CA TYR A 313 -10.71 3.15 -0.45
C TYR A 313 -11.80 2.96 0.58
N ALA A 314 -12.93 2.41 0.12
CA ALA A 314 -14.02 1.92 0.94
C ALA A 314 -14.38 0.49 0.54
N MET A 315 -14.85 -0.31 1.50
CA MET A 315 -15.31 -1.68 1.27
C MET A 315 -16.75 -1.87 1.77
N PRO A 316 -17.77 -1.39 1.03
CA PRO A 316 -19.16 -1.68 1.35
C PRO A 316 -19.47 -3.18 1.20
N ALA A 317 -20.34 -3.68 2.08
CA ALA A 317 -20.98 -4.97 1.88
C ALA A 317 -22.02 -4.86 0.73
N VAL A 318 -21.95 -5.80 -0.22
CA VAL A 318 -22.76 -5.75 -1.44
C VAL A 318 -23.54 -7.05 -1.67
N PRO A 319 -24.74 -7.00 -2.27
CA PRO A 319 -25.47 -8.21 -2.65
C PRO A 319 -24.75 -9.01 -3.73
N GLU A 320 -25.07 -10.30 -3.81
CA GLU A 320 -24.59 -11.15 -4.91
C GLU A 320 -24.98 -10.58 -6.28
N GLY A 321 -24.03 -10.54 -7.22
CA GLY A 321 -24.21 -9.98 -8.57
C GLY A 321 -24.14 -8.45 -8.66
N TRP A 322 -23.99 -7.74 -7.54
CA TRP A 322 -23.96 -6.27 -7.55
C TRP A 322 -22.76 -5.70 -8.32
N VAL A 323 -21.60 -6.29 -8.14
CA VAL A 323 -20.37 -5.84 -8.83
C VAL A 323 -20.54 -5.95 -10.35
N ASP A 324 -21.06 -7.08 -10.84
CA ASP A 324 -21.28 -7.29 -12.28
C ASP A 324 -22.29 -6.28 -12.84
N GLU A 325 -23.41 -6.06 -12.14
CA GLU A 325 -24.43 -5.11 -12.56
C GLU A 325 -23.91 -3.66 -12.62
N VAL A 326 -23.07 -3.26 -11.64
CA VAL A 326 -22.45 -1.93 -11.62
C VAL A 326 -21.46 -1.77 -12.77
N ILE A 327 -20.66 -2.79 -13.06
CA ILE A 327 -19.71 -2.79 -14.18
C ILE A 327 -20.46 -2.73 -15.52
N ASP A 328 -21.51 -3.53 -15.70
CA ASP A 328 -22.35 -3.53 -16.91
C ASP A 328 -23.00 -2.18 -17.20
N ARG A 329 -23.23 -1.36 -16.14
CA ARG A 329 -23.74 0.01 -16.25
C ARG A 329 -22.65 1.06 -16.41
N GLY A 330 -21.37 0.68 -16.46
CA GLY A 330 -20.27 1.57 -16.79
C GLY A 330 -19.54 2.17 -15.59
N VAL A 331 -19.65 1.60 -14.39
CA VAL A 331 -18.83 1.97 -13.24
C VAL A 331 -17.94 0.78 -12.84
N VAL A 332 -16.64 0.97 -12.86
CA VAL A 332 -15.66 -0.06 -12.50
C VAL A 332 -15.41 -0.03 -11.00
N VAL A 333 -15.74 -1.10 -10.31
CA VAL A 333 -15.38 -1.38 -8.92
C VAL A 333 -14.66 -2.73 -8.88
N VAL A 334 -13.96 -3.05 -7.79
CA VAL A 334 -13.24 -4.32 -7.68
C VAL A 334 -13.98 -5.24 -6.72
N PRO A 335 -14.32 -6.48 -7.13
CA PRO A 335 -14.93 -7.45 -6.22
C PRO A 335 -14.00 -7.73 -5.04
N GLY A 336 -14.57 -7.87 -3.85
CA GLY A 336 -13.78 -7.97 -2.61
C GLY A 336 -12.98 -9.26 -2.52
N ASP A 337 -13.45 -10.36 -3.11
CA ASP A 337 -12.74 -11.64 -3.19
C ASP A 337 -11.43 -11.58 -4.00
N ALA A 338 -11.27 -10.56 -4.86
CA ALA A 338 -9.98 -10.27 -5.49
C ALA A 338 -8.87 -9.90 -4.47
N PHE A 339 -9.24 -9.59 -3.22
CA PHE A 339 -8.32 -9.23 -2.13
C PHE A 339 -8.17 -10.34 -1.08
N GLY A 340 -8.81 -11.48 -1.28
CA GLY A 340 -8.79 -12.62 -0.39
C GLY A 340 -10.18 -13.20 -0.10
N ALA A 341 -10.19 -14.40 0.48
CA ALA A 341 -11.44 -15.14 0.67
C ALA A 341 -12.44 -14.45 1.62
N HIS A 342 -11.93 -13.71 2.63
CA HIS A 342 -12.78 -12.96 3.56
C HIS A 342 -13.28 -11.62 2.97
N GLY A 343 -12.89 -11.29 1.73
CA GLY A 343 -13.45 -10.20 0.96
C GLY A 343 -14.74 -10.56 0.21
N GLU A 344 -15.17 -11.84 0.20
CA GLU A 344 -16.42 -12.24 -0.41
C GLU A 344 -17.61 -11.51 0.20
N GLY A 345 -18.53 -11.02 -0.65
CA GLY A 345 -19.68 -10.20 -0.23
C GLY A 345 -19.36 -8.71 -0.05
N TYR A 346 -18.16 -8.29 -0.37
CA TYR A 346 -17.74 -6.89 -0.40
C TYR A 346 -17.35 -6.44 -1.81
N ALA A 347 -17.27 -5.11 -2.00
CA ALA A 347 -16.64 -4.51 -3.17
C ALA A 347 -15.66 -3.43 -2.71
N ARG A 348 -14.49 -3.30 -3.37
CA ARG A 348 -13.61 -2.15 -3.13
C ARG A 348 -13.96 -1.01 -4.09
N ILE A 349 -14.19 0.17 -3.52
CA ILE A 349 -14.42 1.43 -4.22
C ILE A 349 -13.26 2.38 -3.91
N SER A 350 -12.61 2.92 -4.95
CA SER A 350 -11.65 4.02 -4.80
C SER A 350 -12.37 5.34 -5.02
N TYR A 351 -12.28 6.27 -4.07
CA TYR A 351 -12.82 7.62 -4.22
C TYR A 351 -11.77 8.66 -4.64
N ALA A 352 -10.66 8.17 -5.24
CA ALA A 352 -9.63 9.03 -5.82
C ALA A 352 -10.03 9.56 -7.21
N VAL A 353 -11.22 10.14 -7.30
CA VAL A 353 -11.80 10.77 -8.50
C VAL A 353 -12.46 12.10 -8.14
N GLY A 354 -12.75 12.96 -9.13
CA GLY A 354 -13.44 14.22 -8.89
C GLY A 354 -14.85 14.05 -8.29
N VAL A 355 -15.31 15.01 -7.47
CA VAL A 355 -16.59 14.96 -6.77
C VAL A 355 -17.78 14.73 -7.72
N GLU A 356 -17.81 15.38 -8.88
CA GLU A 356 -18.91 15.21 -9.84
C GLU A 356 -18.94 13.81 -10.46
N THR A 357 -17.76 13.25 -10.76
CA THR A 357 -17.62 11.85 -11.22
C THR A 357 -18.07 10.86 -10.16
N LEU A 358 -17.76 11.13 -8.89
CA LEU A 358 -18.18 10.29 -7.77
C LEU A 358 -19.70 10.29 -7.59
N LYS A 359 -20.34 11.46 -7.71
CA LYS A 359 -21.79 11.58 -7.65
C LYS A 359 -22.49 10.85 -8.82
N GLU A 360 -21.96 11.00 -10.04
CA GLU A 360 -22.46 10.27 -11.20
C GLU A 360 -22.37 8.76 -11.01
N ALA A 361 -21.24 8.29 -10.45
CA ALA A 361 -21.07 6.88 -10.12
C ALA A 361 -22.08 6.39 -9.07
N LEU A 362 -22.38 7.20 -8.04
CA LEU A 362 -23.38 6.88 -7.02
C LEU A 362 -24.79 6.76 -7.60
N GLU A 363 -25.19 7.62 -8.54
CA GLU A 363 -26.46 7.51 -9.24
C GLU A 363 -26.58 6.18 -10.01
N ILE A 364 -25.50 5.76 -10.68
CA ILE A 364 -25.45 4.48 -11.40
C ILE A 364 -25.50 3.30 -10.43
N MET A 365 -24.82 3.38 -9.28
CA MET A 365 -24.83 2.36 -8.24
C MET A 365 -26.23 2.21 -7.61
N ASP A 366 -26.99 3.30 -7.44
CA ASP A 366 -28.37 3.25 -6.96
C ASP A 366 -29.28 2.50 -7.94
N ASP A 367 -29.20 2.85 -9.23
CA ASP A 367 -29.92 2.15 -10.30
C ASP A 367 -29.57 0.65 -10.38
N ALA A 368 -28.28 0.30 -10.21
CA ALA A 368 -27.81 -1.08 -10.17
C ALA A 368 -28.39 -1.83 -8.96
N THR A 369 -28.34 -1.20 -7.79
CA THR A 369 -28.87 -1.76 -6.54
C THR A 369 -30.38 -1.99 -6.62
N ALA A 370 -31.12 -1.05 -7.23
CA ALA A 370 -32.58 -1.20 -7.44
C ALA A 370 -32.92 -2.34 -8.40
N ALA A 371 -32.06 -2.66 -9.36
CA ALA A 371 -32.29 -3.72 -10.35
C ALA A 371 -32.13 -5.14 -9.79
N ILE A 372 -31.35 -5.32 -8.72
CA ILE A 372 -31.07 -6.63 -8.10
C ILE A 372 -31.89 -6.89 -6.81
N ARG A 373 -32.62 -5.91 -6.31
CA ARG A 373 -33.60 -6.05 -5.19
C ARG A 373 -34.96 -6.49 -5.70
#